data_ae3138163dbb412bba7b05096951472b
#
_entry.id   ae3138163dbb412bba7b05096951472b
#
_cell.length_a   1.000
_cell.length_b   1.000
_cell.length_c   1.000
_cell.angle_alpha   90.00
_cell.angle_beta   90.00
_cell.angle_gamma   90.00
#
_symmetry.space_group_name_H-M   'P 1'
#
loop_
_entity.id
_entity.type
_entity.pdbx_description
1 polymer ?
#
loop_
_entity_poly.entity_id
_entity_poly.type
_entity_poly.pdbx_seq_one_letter_code
_entity_poly.pdbx_strand_id
1 'polypeptide(L)'
;MSRGLGDVYKRQVLDKLLEALPEGRVVQVRTPQYKQEYLRLNGKPTTALTAANAYTNGIAARIGHHNDCFMASETDYGTYQNVTEDKKYLGQEGLYLPMGGETCPPDGVSPADCSKAQEEMRNLRWSYLNSDYYKGVNDRWIAQGCMDKIKREMGYRFVLTSGGYTTNVTPGHLLKVVLRVKNEGYAAPFNPRAVELVLRNVSDQTTYVLPLDVDPRKWKPDMESTIEIEAGLPTDMPIGDYDIYLNLPDPMETLRDNPDYSIQLANEGVWEAETGYNSLLMRINVTSDEKTDIYNGVLVFTKK
;
A
#
# COMPACT_ATOMS: atom_id res chain seq x y z
N MET A 1 -4.79 -33.22 28.06
CA MET A 1 -5.64 -32.20 28.72
C MET A 1 -5.05 -30.78 28.77
N SER A 2 -3.76 -30.53 28.46
CA SER A 2 -3.19 -29.17 28.50
C SER A 2 -3.40 -28.32 27.25
N ARG A 3 -3.77 -28.93 26.10
CA ARG A 3 -3.98 -28.17 24.86
C ARG A 3 -5.17 -27.18 24.93
N GLY A 4 -6.23 -27.50 25.65
CA GLY A 4 -7.41 -26.65 25.73
C GLY A 4 -7.23 -25.33 26.50
N LEU A 5 -6.41 -25.31 27.55
CA LEU A 5 -6.13 -24.10 28.32
C LEU A 5 -5.24 -23.10 27.53
N GLY A 6 -4.22 -23.60 26.83
CA GLY A 6 -3.37 -22.76 25.98
C GLY A 6 -4.14 -22.06 24.87
N ASP A 7 -5.07 -22.75 24.26
CA ASP A 7 -5.90 -22.18 23.18
C ASP A 7 -6.91 -21.14 23.68
N VAL A 8 -7.45 -21.33 24.91
CA VAL A 8 -8.30 -20.33 25.57
C VAL A 8 -7.53 -19.05 25.84
N TYR A 9 -6.33 -19.14 26.38
CA TYR A 9 -5.49 -17.95 26.65
C TYR A 9 -5.09 -17.21 25.38
N LYS A 10 -4.66 -17.93 24.34
CA LYS A 10 -4.32 -17.32 23.04
C LYS A 10 -5.51 -16.56 22.48
N ARG A 11 -6.72 -17.15 22.55
CA ARG A 11 -7.95 -16.50 22.12
C ARG A 11 -8.22 -15.24 22.90
N GLN A 12 -8.14 -15.27 24.23
CA GLN A 12 -8.35 -14.11 25.08
C GLN A 12 -7.38 -12.97 24.80
N VAL A 13 -6.09 -13.29 24.54
CA VAL A 13 -5.11 -12.28 24.16
C VAL A 13 -5.49 -11.60 22.84
N LEU A 14 -5.88 -12.39 21.83
CA LEU A 14 -6.26 -11.83 20.53
C LEU A 14 -7.58 -11.04 20.61
N ASP A 15 -8.56 -11.51 21.39
CA ASP A 15 -9.80 -10.77 21.67
C ASP A 15 -9.48 -9.39 22.27
N LYS A 16 -8.60 -9.34 23.27
CA LYS A 16 -8.22 -8.10 23.94
C LYS A 16 -7.40 -7.15 23.07
N LEU A 17 -6.53 -7.68 22.21
CA LEU A 17 -5.79 -6.88 21.23
C LEU A 17 -6.74 -6.24 20.19
N LEU A 18 -7.69 -7.02 19.66
CA LEU A 18 -8.66 -6.52 18.68
C LEU A 18 -9.66 -5.52 19.31
N GLU A 19 -9.99 -5.68 20.60
CA GLU A 19 -10.82 -4.76 21.35
C GLU A 19 -10.10 -3.43 21.67
N ALA A 20 -8.82 -3.50 22.07
CA ALA A 20 -8.05 -2.34 22.48
C ALA A 20 -7.56 -1.48 21.31
N LEU A 21 -7.33 -2.08 20.14
CA LEU A 21 -6.87 -1.35 18.97
C LEU A 21 -8.03 -0.67 18.24
N PRO A 22 -7.82 0.56 17.74
CA PRO A 22 -8.80 1.23 16.91
C PRO A 22 -9.24 0.36 15.70
N GLU A 23 -10.47 0.57 15.27
CA GLU A 23 -10.96 -0.05 14.03
C GLU A 23 -10.02 0.26 12.85
N GLY A 24 -9.84 -0.70 11.95
CA GLY A 24 -8.92 -0.57 10.84
C GLY A 24 -7.44 -0.85 11.18
N ARG A 25 -7.09 -1.07 12.45
CA ARG A 25 -5.74 -1.52 12.83
C ARG A 25 -5.67 -3.04 12.81
N VAL A 26 -4.51 -3.55 12.38
CA VAL A 26 -4.26 -4.98 12.16
C VAL A 26 -3.31 -5.50 13.23
N VAL A 27 -3.62 -6.66 13.81
CA VAL A 27 -2.70 -7.48 14.59
C VAL A 27 -2.12 -8.57 13.69
N GLN A 28 -0.98 -9.15 14.07
CA GLN A 28 -0.39 -10.24 13.31
C GLN A 28 -0.23 -11.47 14.18
N VAL A 29 -0.44 -12.63 13.57
CA VAL A 29 -0.25 -13.94 14.19
C VAL A 29 0.74 -14.75 13.38
N ARG A 30 1.47 -15.65 14.06
CA ARG A 30 2.56 -16.40 13.44
C ARG A 30 2.05 -17.44 12.44
N THR A 31 1.06 -18.25 12.83
CA THR A 31 0.66 -19.40 12.03
C THR A 31 -0.71 -19.16 11.36
N PRO A 32 -0.86 -19.51 10.07
CA PRO A 32 -2.16 -19.42 9.39
C PRO A 32 -3.25 -20.20 10.10
N GLN A 33 -2.92 -21.39 10.61
CA GLN A 33 -3.88 -22.25 11.34
C GLN A 33 -4.40 -21.60 12.60
N TYR A 34 -3.57 -20.80 13.28
CA TYR A 34 -4.02 -20.08 14.47
C TYR A 34 -5.11 -19.04 14.12
N LYS A 35 -4.92 -18.28 13.04
CA LYS A 35 -5.97 -17.38 12.52
C LYS A 35 -7.23 -18.14 12.15
N GLN A 36 -7.07 -19.21 11.36
CA GLN A 36 -8.20 -20.03 10.91
C GLN A 36 -8.98 -20.63 12.09
N GLU A 37 -8.28 -21.17 13.09
CA GLU A 37 -8.93 -21.71 14.30
C GLU A 37 -9.63 -20.61 15.09
N TYR A 38 -9.01 -19.45 15.25
CA TYR A 38 -9.64 -18.30 15.89
C TYR A 38 -10.92 -17.87 15.18
N LEU A 39 -10.88 -17.78 13.84
CA LEU A 39 -12.06 -17.45 13.04
C LEU A 39 -13.15 -18.52 13.18
N ARG A 40 -12.80 -19.81 13.13
CA ARG A 40 -13.72 -20.92 13.32
C ARG A 40 -14.44 -20.86 14.67
N LEU A 41 -13.71 -20.60 15.74
CA LEU A 41 -14.25 -20.47 17.11
C LEU A 41 -15.17 -19.25 17.26
N ASN A 42 -15.03 -18.24 16.41
CA ASN A 42 -15.90 -17.07 16.35
C ASN A 42 -17.00 -17.17 15.29
N GLY A 43 -17.25 -18.38 14.72
CA GLY A 43 -18.29 -18.60 13.73
C GLY A 43 -18.06 -17.85 12.41
N LYS A 44 -16.80 -17.59 12.06
CA LYS A 44 -16.40 -16.88 10.83
C LYS A 44 -15.82 -17.86 9.81
N PRO A 45 -15.92 -17.54 8.50
CA PRO A 45 -15.26 -18.32 7.46
C PRO A 45 -13.74 -18.36 7.69
N THR A 46 -13.13 -19.51 7.42
CA THR A 46 -11.68 -19.75 7.56
C THR A 46 -10.93 -19.66 6.23
N THR A 47 -11.63 -19.39 5.15
CA THR A 47 -11.06 -19.16 3.83
C THR A 47 -10.30 -17.82 3.81
N ALA A 48 -9.28 -17.73 2.95
CA ALA A 48 -8.54 -16.50 2.76
C ALA A 48 -9.45 -15.34 2.30
N LEU A 49 -9.05 -14.12 2.62
CA LEU A 49 -9.76 -12.91 2.21
C LEU A 49 -9.84 -12.80 0.68
N THR A 50 -10.88 -12.13 0.26
CA THR A 50 -11.11 -11.71 -1.13
C THR A 50 -11.34 -10.21 -1.17
N ALA A 51 -11.37 -9.61 -2.35
CA ALA A 51 -11.68 -8.18 -2.51
C ALA A 51 -13.06 -7.79 -1.92
N ALA A 52 -14.00 -8.74 -1.82
CA ALA A 52 -15.34 -8.48 -1.31
C ALA A 52 -15.40 -8.35 0.22
N ASN A 53 -14.46 -8.96 0.96
CA ASN A 53 -14.46 -8.97 2.42
C ASN A 53 -13.20 -8.38 3.06
N ALA A 54 -12.23 -7.97 2.24
CA ALA A 54 -11.08 -7.19 2.67
C ALA A 54 -11.48 -5.74 3.04
N TYR A 55 -10.59 -5.05 3.73
CA TYR A 55 -10.74 -3.63 4.10
C TYR A 55 -11.97 -3.28 4.94
N THR A 56 -12.52 -4.29 5.63
CA THR A 56 -13.62 -4.12 6.56
C THR A 56 -13.12 -4.11 8.01
N ASN A 57 -13.99 -3.73 8.96
CA ASN A 57 -13.69 -3.84 10.39
C ASN A 57 -13.95 -5.25 10.95
N GLY A 58 -14.25 -6.22 10.08
CA GLY A 58 -14.43 -7.62 10.46
C GLY A 58 -13.14 -8.26 10.98
N ILE A 59 -13.25 -9.16 11.95
CA ILE A 59 -12.08 -9.77 12.61
C ILE A 59 -11.12 -10.43 11.63
N ALA A 60 -11.61 -11.06 10.55
CA ALA A 60 -10.76 -11.68 9.53
C ALA A 60 -9.86 -10.67 8.81
N ALA A 61 -10.37 -9.45 8.57
CA ALA A 61 -9.66 -8.36 7.90
C ALA A 61 -8.73 -7.56 8.85
N ARG A 62 -8.68 -7.93 10.12
CA ARG A 62 -7.84 -7.29 11.15
C ARG A 62 -6.75 -8.20 11.70
N ILE A 63 -6.56 -9.39 11.13
CA ILE A 63 -5.53 -10.34 11.56
C ILE A 63 -4.62 -10.64 10.37
N GLY A 64 -3.43 -10.06 10.36
CA GLY A 64 -2.36 -10.34 9.40
C GLY A 64 -1.42 -11.45 9.88
N HIS A 65 -0.28 -11.57 9.23
CA HIS A 65 0.63 -12.71 9.43
C HIS A 65 2.07 -12.26 9.68
N HIS A 66 2.75 -13.03 10.52
CA HIS A 66 4.16 -12.86 10.87
C HIS A 66 4.89 -14.18 10.77
N ASN A 67 6.09 -14.21 10.17
CA ASN A 67 6.97 -15.37 10.12
C ASN A 67 8.22 -15.10 10.94
N ASP A 68 8.36 -15.78 12.08
CA ASP A 68 9.47 -15.56 13.00
C ASP A 68 10.80 -16.15 12.50
N CYS A 69 10.76 -17.08 11.55
CA CYS A 69 11.93 -17.85 11.10
C CYS A 69 11.91 -18.11 9.59
N PHE A 70 11.78 -17.05 8.82
CA PHE A 70 11.67 -17.11 7.38
C PHE A 70 12.78 -17.92 6.72
N MET A 71 12.39 -18.97 6.01
CA MET A 71 13.24 -19.88 5.24
C MET A 71 14.33 -20.59 6.07
N ALA A 72 14.12 -20.75 7.39
CA ALA A 72 15.11 -21.39 8.26
C ALA A 72 14.99 -22.91 8.29
N SER A 73 13.84 -23.47 7.95
CA SER A 73 13.59 -24.91 7.79
C SER A 73 12.47 -25.13 6.78
N GLU A 74 12.14 -26.38 6.46
CA GLU A 74 11.03 -26.71 5.57
C GLU A 74 9.71 -26.09 6.00
N THR A 75 9.44 -26.04 7.32
CA THR A 75 8.21 -25.51 7.90
C THR A 75 8.41 -24.13 8.55
N ASP A 76 9.55 -23.48 8.36
CA ASP A 76 9.94 -22.25 9.06
C ASP A 76 9.72 -22.38 10.58
N TYR A 77 10.34 -23.43 11.15
CA TYR A 77 10.21 -23.83 12.56
C TYR A 77 8.76 -23.91 13.08
N GLY A 78 7.86 -24.47 12.25
CA GLY A 78 6.46 -24.71 12.61
C GLY A 78 5.53 -23.51 12.35
N THR A 79 5.95 -22.55 11.55
CA THR A 79 5.06 -21.54 10.98
C THR A 79 4.02 -22.21 10.07
N TYR A 80 4.45 -23.21 9.29
CA TYR A 80 3.57 -23.99 8.42
C TYR A 80 3.33 -25.40 8.98
N GLN A 81 2.09 -25.87 8.90
CA GLN A 81 1.71 -27.29 9.15
C GLN A 81 1.57 -28.04 7.82
N ASN A 82 0.95 -27.43 6.83
CA ASN A 82 0.94 -27.87 5.44
C ASN A 82 1.56 -26.78 4.59
N VAL A 83 2.85 -26.94 4.25
CA VAL A 83 3.66 -25.91 3.58
C VAL A 83 2.97 -25.37 2.31
N THR A 84 2.41 -26.25 1.47
CA THR A 84 1.78 -25.88 0.20
C THR A 84 0.50 -25.08 0.42
N GLU A 85 -0.41 -25.59 1.23
CA GLU A 85 -1.72 -24.96 1.45
C GLU A 85 -1.57 -23.68 2.28
N ASP A 86 -0.69 -23.66 3.27
CA ASP A 86 -0.45 -22.51 4.13
C ASP A 86 0.17 -21.35 3.35
N LYS A 87 1.15 -21.62 2.49
CA LYS A 87 1.76 -20.59 1.64
C LYS A 87 0.77 -20.05 0.61
N LYS A 88 -0.08 -20.90 0.04
CA LYS A 88 -1.16 -20.47 -0.84
C LYS A 88 -2.16 -19.56 -0.13
N TYR A 89 -2.55 -19.93 1.08
CA TYR A 89 -3.42 -19.12 1.94
C TYR A 89 -2.77 -17.76 2.24
N LEU A 90 -1.52 -17.75 2.69
CA LEU A 90 -0.77 -16.53 3.01
C LEU A 90 -0.57 -15.61 1.80
N GLY A 91 -0.25 -16.16 0.65
CA GLY A 91 -0.09 -15.39 -0.59
C GLY A 91 -1.39 -14.68 -1.02
N GLN A 92 -2.55 -15.32 -0.76
CA GLN A 92 -3.86 -14.70 -0.97
C GLN A 92 -4.17 -13.62 0.08
N GLU A 93 -3.91 -13.91 1.36
CA GLU A 93 -4.12 -12.97 2.47
C GLU A 93 -3.22 -11.74 2.37
N GLY A 94 -1.96 -11.92 1.97
CA GLY A 94 -0.98 -10.85 1.80
C GLY A 94 -1.32 -9.82 0.71
N LEU A 95 -2.31 -10.10 -0.15
CA LEU A 95 -2.89 -9.10 -1.06
C LEU A 95 -3.68 -8.01 -0.32
N TYR A 96 -4.04 -8.22 0.95
CA TYR A 96 -4.95 -7.38 1.71
C TYR A 96 -4.46 -7.04 3.12
N LEU A 97 -3.56 -7.87 3.67
CA LEU A 97 -3.10 -7.79 5.05
C LEU A 97 -1.57 -7.74 5.10
N PRO A 98 -1.00 -7.12 6.15
CA PRO A 98 0.44 -7.17 6.33
C PRO A 98 0.92 -8.60 6.51
N MET A 99 1.96 -8.94 5.74
CA MET A 99 2.79 -10.13 5.89
C MET A 99 4.23 -9.67 6.03
N GLY A 100 4.96 -10.25 6.96
CA GLY A 100 6.36 -9.94 7.17
C GLY A 100 6.93 -10.82 8.27
N GLY A 101 8.09 -10.46 8.79
CA GLY A 101 8.71 -11.25 9.83
C GLY A 101 10.21 -11.03 9.92
N GLU A 102 10.93 -12.09 10.29
CA GLU A 102 12.35 -12.07 10.52
C GLU A 102 13.01 -13.38 10.11
N THR A 103 14.34 -13.35 9.96
CA THR A 103 15.15 -14.55 9.73
C THR A 103 15.65 -15.10 11.06
N CYS A 104 15.92 -16.40 11.13
CA CYS A 104 16.60 -17.02 12.26
C CYS A 104 17.67 -18.02 11.79
N PRO A 105 18.52 -18.58 12.70
CA PRO A 105 19.53 -19.56 12.32
C PRO A 105 18.91 -20.73 11.58
N PRO A 106 19.41 -21.10 10.38
CA PRO A 106 18.87 -22.23 9.63
C PRO A 106 19.14 -23.56 10.36
N ASP A 107 18.15 -24.46 10.29
CA ASP A 107 18.24 -25.78 10.90
C ASP A 107 19.08 -26.75 10.04
N GLY A 108 20.40 -26.69 10.18
CA GLY A 108 21.31 -27.55 9.45
C GLY A 108 21.29 -27.43 7.92
N VAL A 109 20.55 -26.51 7.40
CA VAL A 109 20.41 -26.20 5.96
C VAL A 109 21.09 -24.87 5.67
N SER A 110 21.67 -24.72 4.49
CA SER A 110 22.17 -23.42 4.06
C SER A 110 20.98 -22.43 3.93
N PRO A 111 21.13 -21.18 4.40
CA PRO A 111 20.12 -20.16 4.18
C PRO A 111 19.78 -20.05 2.70
N ALA A 112 18.52 -19.78 2.39
CA ALA A 112 18.12 -19.56 1.02
C ALA A 112 18.94 -18.45 0.36
N ASP A 113 19.30 -18.66 -0.88
CA ASP A 113 19.95 -17.64 -1.70
C ASP A 113 18.97 -16.53 -2.13
N CYS A 114 19.53 -15.50 -2.75
CA CYS A 114 18.79 -14.33 -3.20
C CYS A 114 17.56 -14.62 -4.04
N SER A 115 17.69 -15.52 -5.03
CA SER A 115 16.61 -15.79 -5.98
C SER A 115 15.42 -16.41 -5.28
N LYS A 116 15.67 -17.38 -4.43
CA LYS A 116 14.65 -18.09 -3.67
C LYS A 116 13.99 -17.19 -2.61
N ALA A 117 14.78 -16.35 -1.93
CA ALA A 117 14.26 -15.40 -0.96
C ALA A 117 13.33 -14.35 -1.61
N GLN A 118 13.75 -13.78 -2.74
CA GLN A 118 12.93 -12.81 -3.48
C GLN A 118 11.64 -13.44 -4.04
N GLU A 119 11.72 -14.65 -4.58
CA GLU A 119 10.55 -15.39 -5.08
C GLU A 119 9.55 -15.65 -3.94
N GLU A 120 10.02 -16.12 -2.80
CA GLU A 120 9.17 -16.43 -1.67
C GLU A 120 8.54 -15.17 -1.07
N MET A 121 9.31 -14.08 -0.89
CA MET A 121 8.78 -12.80 -0.43
C MET A 121 7.72 -12.22 -1.37
N ARG A 122 7.93 -12.34 -2.69
CA ARG A 122 6.96 -11.92 -3.70
C ARG A 122 5.69 -12.77 -3.64
N ASN A 123 5.82 -14.09 -3.55
CA ASN A 123 4.68 -15.00 -3.51
C ASN A 123 3.83 -14.81 -2.24
N LEU A 124 4.46 -14.53 -1.12
CA LEU A 124 3.81 -14.28 0.17
C LEU A 124 3.44 -12.81 0.43
N ARG A 125 3.78 -11.89 -0.51
CA ARG A 125 3.42 -10.47 -0.43
C ARG A 125 4.02 -9.77 0.79
N TRP A 126 5.32 -9.91 0.99
CA TRP A 126 6.01 -9.35 2.15
C TRP A 126 5.99 -7.83 2.17
N SER A 127 5.58 -7.27 3.32
CA SER A 127 5.46 -5.84 3.55
C SER A 127 6.65 -5.27 4.34
N TYR A 128 7.30 -6.07 5.17
CA TYR A 128 8.44 -5.65 5.99
C TYR A 128 9.31 -6.85 6.38
N LEU A 129 10.57 -6.58 6.73
CA LEU A 129 11.53 -7.54 7.28
C LEU A 129 12.22 -6.90 8.48
N ASN A 130 12.21 -7.59 9.64
CA ASN A 130 13.08 -7.24 10.75
C ASN A 130 14.50 -7.66 10.40
N SER A 131 15.38 -6.69 10.13
CA SER A 131 16.77 -6.94 9.73
C SER A 131 17.72 -7.13 10.92
N ASP A 132 17.24 -7.02 12.14
CA ASP A 132 18.10 -6.90 13.34
C ASP A 132 18.13 -8.16 14.20
N TYR A 133 17.29 -9.16 13.93
CA TYR A 133 17.23 -10.38 14.73
C TYR A 133 18.38 -11.35 14.38
N TYR A 134 18.38 -11.99 13.23
CA TYR A 134 19.47 -12.87 12.82
C TYR A 134 20.18 -12.35 11.56
N LYS A 135 21.36 -11.78 11.78
CA LYS A 135 22.11 -11.12 10.71
C LYS A 135 22.71 -12.05 9.68
N GLY A 136 23.02 -13.32 10.06
CA GLY A 136 23.70 -14.25 9.16
C GLY A 136 23.02 -14.50 7.82
N VAL A 137 21.68 -14.50 7.77
CA VAL A 137 20.92 -14.60 6.51
C VAL A 137 20.92 -13.27 5.77
N ASN A 138 20.68 -12.17 6.47
CA ASN A 138 20.67 -10.84 5.90
C ASN A 138 22.03 -10.46 5.30
N ASP A 139 23.15 -10.75 6.01
CA ASP A 139 24.51 -10.53 5.55
C ASP A 139 24.83 -11.37 4.29
N ARG A 140 24.30 -12.59 4.21
CA ARG A 140 24.41 -13.41 2.99
C ARG A 140 23.72 -12.75 1.81
N TRP A 141 22.51 -12.22 1.96
CA TRP A 141 21.79 -11.50 0.89
C TRP A 141 22.48 -10.20 0.49
N ILE A 142 23.12 -9.50 1.45
CA ILE A 142 23.99 -8.36 1.17
C ILE A 142 25.17 -8.79 0.31
N ALA A 143 25.89 -9.86 0.73
CA ALA A 143 27.06 -10.38 0.01
C ALA A 143 26.72 -10.89 -1.40
N GLN A 144 25.51 -11.42 -1.59
CA GLN A 144 25.00 -11.84 -2.90
C GLN A 144 24.45 -10.68 -3.75
N GLY A 145 24.36 -9.46 -3.19
CA GLY A 145 23.97 -8.24 -3.91
C GLY A 145 22.45 -8.04 -4.11
N CYS A 146 21.60 -8.80 -3.41
CA CYS A 146 20.13 -8.67 -3.60
C CYS A 146 19.40 -7.88 -2.52
N MET A 147 20.03 -7.57 -1.40
CA MET A 147 19.36 -6.90 -0.27
C MET A 147 18.75 -5.55 -0.68
N ASP A 148 19.42 -4.78 -1.52
CA ASP A 148 18.88 -3.49 -2.00
C ASP A 148 17.63 -3.68 -2.87
N LYS A 149 17.59 -4.75 -3.66
CA LYS A 149 16.38 -5.07 -4.44
C LYS A 149 15.25 -5.53 -3.51
N ILE A 150 15.54 -6.38 -2.52
CA ILE A 150 14.57 -6.78 -1.49
C ILE A 150 13.98 -5.55 -0.79
N LYS A 151 14.82 -4.60 -0.34
CA LYS A 151 14.38 -3.35 0.29
C LYS A 151 13.48 -2.51 -0.61
N ARG A 152 13.81 -2.41 -1.91
CA ARG A 152 13.02 -1.61 -2.86
C ARG A 152 11.67 -2.22 -3.20
N GLU A 153 11.57 -3.54 -3.25
CA GLU A 153 10.36 -4.25 -3.65
C GLU A 153 9.49 -4.66 -2.46
N MET A 154 10.01 -4.59 -1.25
CA MET A 154 9.25 -4.91 -0.03
C MET A 154 8.14 -3.90 0.21
N GLY A 155 6.93 -4.40 0.53
CA GLY A 155 5.75 -3.56 0.59
C GLY A 155 5.29 -3.11 -0.80
N TYR A 156 4.81 -1.90 -0.91
CA TYR A 156 4.37 -1.31 -2.17
C TYR A 156 5.48 -0.45 -2.80
N ARG A 157 5.48 -0.40 -4.14
CA ARG A 157 6.35 0.47 -4.93
C ARG A 157 5.57 1.00 -6.14
N PHE A 158 5.02 2.19 -6.01
CA PHE A 158 4.20 2.79 -7.06
C PHE A 158 5.05 3.53 -8.07
N VAL A 159 4.82 3.23 -9.36
CA VAL A 159 5.46 3.87 -10.51
C VAL A 159 4.38 4.46 -11.40
N LEU A 160 4.48 5.75 -11.70
CA LEU A 160 3.68 6.38 -12.76
C LEU A 160 4.24 5.92 -14.11
N THR A 161 3.47 5.15 -14.88
CA THR A 161 3.91 4.60 -16.16
C THR A 161 3.52 5.48 -17.34
N SER A 162 2.39 6.17 -17.24
CA SER A 162 1.94 7.14 -18.25
C SER A 162 0.89 8.10 -17.68
N GLY A 163 0.71 9.22 -18.38
CA GLY A 163 -0.36 10.16 -18.10
C GLY A 163 -0.79 10.90 -19.37
N GLY A 164 -2.06 11.31 -19.38
CA GLY A 164 -2.64 12.15 -20.42
C GLY A 164 -3.58 13.18 -19.80
N TYR A 165 -3.70 14.34 -20.39
CA TYR A 165 -4.48 15.44 -19.82
C TYR A 165 -4.91 16.45 -20.88
N THR A 166 -5.96 17.22 -20.57
CA THR A 166 -6.36 18.40 -21.36
C THR A 166 -5.33 19.51 -21.11
N THR A 167 -4.70 20.02 -22.15
CA THR A 167 -3.61 21.01 -22.04
C THR A 167 -4.08 22.43 -21.79
N ASN A 168 -5.24 22.83 -22.39
CA ASN A 168 -5.83 24.14 -22.24
C ASN A 168 -7.25 23.99 -21.70
N VAL A 169 -7.59 24.76 -20.66
CA VAL A 169 -8.90 24.68 -20.00
C VAL A 169 -9.35 26.07 -19.59
N THR A 170 -10.63 26.37 -19.74
CA THR A 170 -11.23 27.61 -19.26
C THR A 170 -11.73 27.47 -17.81
N PRO A 171 -11.66 28.51 -16.96
CA PRO A 171 -12.27 28.48 -15.63
C PRO A 171 -13.75 28.08 -15.69
N GLY A 172 -14.21 27.20 -14.78
CA GLY A 172 -15.54 26.61 -14.78
C GLY A 172 -15.74 25.45 -15.76
N HIS A 173 -14.75 25.07 -16.51
CA HIS A 173 -14.83 24.02 -17.53
C HIS A 173 -14.18 22.73 -17.10
N LEU A 174 -14.37 21.68 -17.90
CA LEU A 174 -13.94 20.32 -17.65
C LEU A 174 -12.43 20.14 -17.92
N LEU A 175 -11.71 19.72 -16.91
CA LEU A 175 -10.36 19.16 -17.00
C LEU A 175 -10.44 17.63 -16.99
N LYS A 176 -9.83 16.98 -17.98
CA LYS A 176 -9.67 15.53 -18.02
C LYS A 176 -8.21 15.17 -17.77
N VAL A 177 -7.98 14.23 -16.85
CA VAL A 177 -6.67 13.65 -16.59
C VAL A 177 -6.80 12.13 -16.50
N VAL A 178 -5.90 11.41 -17.15
CA VAL A 178 -5.79 9.96 -17.05
C VAL A 178 -4.39 9.63 -16.59
N LEU A 179 -4.27 8.86 -15.51
CA LEU A 179 -2.99 8.40 -14.98
C LEU A 179 -2.96 6.88 -14.96
N ARG A 180 -1.79 6.30 -15.22
CA ARG A 180 -1.55 4.88 -15.05
C ARG A 180 -0.44 4.68 -14.02
N VAL A 181 -0.77 3.94 -12.98
CA VAL A 181 0.13 3.64 -11.86
C VAL A 181 0.30 2.15 -11.75
N LYS A 182 1.53 1.67 -11.78
CA LYS A 182 1.89 0.27 -11.57
C LYS A 182 2.47 0.09 -10.17
N ASN A 183 2.07 -0.96 -9.48
CA ASN A 183 2.72 -1.38 -8.23
C ASN A 183 3.77 -2.45 -8.54
N GLU A 184 5.05 -2.10 -8.41
CA GLU A 184 6.20 -2.99 -8.61
C GLU A 184 6.69 -3.64 -7.30
N GLY A 185 6.04 -3.32 -6.17
CA GLY A 185 6.36 -3.92 -4.89
C GLY A 185 5.75 -5.31 -4.71
N TYR A 186 6.11 -5.97 -3.62
CA TYR A 186 5.59 -7.30 -3.28
C TYR A 186 4.16 -7.26 -2.76
N ALA A 187 3.73 -6.16 -2.11
CA ALA A 187 2.44 -5.99 -1.47
C ALA A 187 1.74 -4.70 -1.91
N ALA A 188 0.47 -4.54 -1.55
CA ALA A 188 -0.23 -3.27 -1.57
C ALA A 188 -0.20 -2.62 -0.17
N PRO A 189 -0.51 -1.32 -0.02
CA PRO A 189 -0.78 -0.74 1.28
C PRO A 189 -1.94 -1.47 1.96
N PHE A 190 -1.87 -1.67 3.25
CA PHE A 190 -2.97 -2.24 4.03
C PHE A 190 -3.73 -1.18 4.84
N ASN A 191 -3.11 -0.02 5.09
CA ASN A 191 -3.78 1.14 5.70
C ASN A 191 -4.42 2.02 4.61
N PRO A 192 -5.57 2.66 4.89
CA PRO A 192 -6.16 3.64 3.98
C PRO A 192 -5.17 4.76 3.65
N ARG A 193 -5.25 5.29 2.45
CA ARG A 193 -4.44 6.42 2.00
C ARG A 193 -5.30 7.33 1.12
N ALA A 194 -5.29 8.62 1.41
CA ALA A 194 -5.93 9.60 0.54
C ALA A 194 -5.14 9.74 -0.77
N VAL A 195 -5.84 10.15 -1.82
CA VAL A 195 -5.24 10.48 -3.13
C VAL A 195 -5.81 11.82 -3.56
N GLU A 196 -4.93 12.73 -3.97
CA GLU A 196 -5.30 14.07 -4.38
C GLU A 196 -4.59 14.43 -5.68
N LEU A 197 -5.30 15.06 -6.59
CA LEU A 197 -4.70 15.79 -7.70
C LEU A 197 -4.51 17.25 -7.26
N VAL A 198 -3.32 17.80 -7.51
CA VAL A 198 -2.97 19.17 -7.12
C VAL A 198 -2.58 19.96 -8.37
N LEU A 199 -3.17 21.14 -8.53
CA LEU A 199 -2.77 22.15 -9.51
C LEU A 199 -2.08 23.28 -8.77
N ARG A 200 -0.85 23.64 -9.17
CA ARG A 200 -0.10 24.74 -8.58
C ARG A 200 0.24 25.77 -9.64
N ASN A 201 -0.22 27.01 -9.41
CA ASN A 201 0.10 28.13 -10.28
C ASN A 201 1.61 28.37 -10.33
N VAL A 202 2.15 28.47 -11.54
CA VAL A 202 3.61 28.65 -11.74
C VAL A 202 4.07 30.01 -11.25
N SER A 203 3.24 31.06 -11.34
CA SER A 203 3.62 32.44 -11.05
C SER A 203 3.60 32.78 -9.56
N ASP A 204 2.51 32.40 -8.85
CA ASP A 204 2.25 32.80 -7.46
C ASP A 204 2.23 31.64 -6.46
N GLN A 205 2.45 30.41 -6.96
CA GLN A 205 2.45 29.17 -6.19
C GLN A 205 1.14 28.82 -5.49
N THR A 206 0.05 29.51 -5.80
CA THR A 206 -1.29 29.17 -5.30
C THR A 206 -1.64 27.75 -5.70
N THR A 207 -2.13 26.94 -4.76
CA THR A 207 -2.51 25.56 -4.97
C THR A 207 -4.02 25.36 -4.96
N TYR A 208 -4.48 24.46 -5.83
CA TYR A 208 -5.84 23.96 -5.90
C TYR A 208 -5.81 22.45 -5.76
N VAL A 209 -6.64 21.89 -4.90
CA VAL A 209 -6.62 20.46 -4.55
C VAL A 209 -7.94 19.81 -4.90
N LEU A 210 -7.85 18.61 -5.45
CA LEU A 210 -9.00 17.77 -5.78
C LEU A 210 -8.81 16.41 -5.09
N PRO A 211 -9.56 16.09 -4.03
CA PRO A 211 -9.61 14.73 -3.48
C PRO A 211 -10.22 13.77 -4.50
N LEU A 212 -9.60 12.60 -4.65
CA LEU A 212 -10.04 11.55 -5.56
C LEU A 212 -10.64 10.38 -4.79
N ASP A 213 -11.75 9.83 -5.28
CA ASP A 213 -12.32 8.57 -4.76
C ASP A 213 -11.57 7.36 -5.31
N VAL A 214 -10.31 7.25 -4.91
CA VAL A 214 -9.40 6.18 -5.29
C VAL A 214 -8.76 5.58 -4.05
N ASP A 215 -8.69 4.25 -4.00
CA ASP A 215 -8.11 3.51 -2.87
C ASP A 215 -6.81 2.81 -3.30
N PRO A 216 -5.62 3.31 -2.90
CA PRO A 216 -4.33 2.70 -3.24
C PRO A 216 -4.15 1.26 -2.72
N ARG A 217 -4.94 0.81 -1.74
CA ARG A 217 -4.95 -0.59 -1.28
C ARG A 217 -5.40 -1.56 -2.39
N LYS A 218 -6.08 -1.04 -3.40
CA LYS A 218 -6.53 -1.79 -4.58
C LYS A 218 -5.49 -1.83 -5.70
N TRP A 219 -4.41 -1.06 -5.61
CA TRP A 219 -3.29 -1.09 -6.56
C TRP A 219 -2.39 -2.29 -6.23
N LYS A 220 -2.82 -3.45 -6.71
CA LYS A 220 -2.21 -4.74 -6.37
C LYS A 220 -0.81 -4.89 -6.99
N PRO A 221 0.06 -5.71 -6.37
CA PRO A 221 1.37 -6.05 -6.91
C PRO A 221 1.29 -6.54 -8.37
N ASP A 222 2.27 -6.13 -9.16
CA ASP A 222 2.44 -6.48 -10.59
C ASP A 222 1.29 -6.03 -11.50
N MET A 223 0.32 -5.25 -10.99
CA MET A 223 -0.80 -4.72 -11.77
C MET A 223 -0.64 -3.23 -12.04
N GLU A 224 -1.11 -2.81 -13.22
CA GLU A 224 -1.29 -1.40 -13.57
C GLU A 224 -2.74 -0.99 -13.31
N SER A 225 -2.92 0.13 -12.62
CA SER A 225 -4.21 0.74 -12.32
C SER A 225 -4.38 2.03 -13.12
N THR A 226 -5.53 2.21 -13.75
CA THR A 226 -5.88 3.46 -14.43
C THR A 226 -6.74 4.32 -13.51
N ILE A 227 -6.40 5.60 -13.42
CA ILE A 227 -7.14 6.63 -12.69
C ILE A 227 -7.65 7.62 -13.72
N GLU A 228 -8.95 7.63 -13.94
CA GLU A 228 -9.62 8.57 -14.83
C GLU A 228 -10.26 9.67 -14.02
N ILE A 229 -9.95 10.92 -14.33
CA ILE A 229 -10.37 12.10 -13.59
C ILE A 229 -11.07 13.05 -14.55
N GLU A 230 -12.32 13.34 -14.27
CA GLU A 230 -13.12 14.38 -14.92
C GLU A 230 -13.57 15.37 -13.84
N ALA A 231 -13.01 16.58 -13.84
CA ALA A 231 -13.25 17.57 -12.80
C ALA A 231 -13.37 18.99 -13.35
N GLY A 232 -14.11 19.83 -12.64
CA GLY A 232 -14.24 21.24 -12.97
C GLY A 232 -13.12 22.09 -12.37
N LEU A 233 -12.65 23.07 -13.11
CA LEU A 233 -11.88 24.18 -12.55
C LEU A 233 -12.83 25.16 -11.84
N PRO A 234 -12.43 25.83 -10.74
CA PRO A 234 -13.20 26.94 -10.18
C PRO A 234 -13.46 28.02 -11.21
N THR A 235 -14.66 28.63 -11.17
CA THR A 235 -15.05 29.70 -12.13
C THR A 235 -14.21 30.97 -11.96
N ASP A 236 -13.62 31.15 -10.77
CA ASP A 236 -12.76 32.27 -10.38
C ASP A 236 -11.28 31.94 -10.42
N MET A 237 -10.91 30.77 -10.98
CA MET A 237 -9.52 30.35 -11.09
C MET A 237 -8.74 31.30 -11.99
N PRO A 238 -7.60 31.87 -11.52
CA PRO A 238 -6.81 32.79 -12.33
C PRO A 238 -6.28 32.15 -13.61
N ILE A 239 -6.24 32.94 -14.68
CA ILE A 239 -5.61 32.56 -15.94
C ILE A 239 -4.11 32.41 -15.73
N GLY A 240 -3.48 31.42 -16.36
CA GLY A 240 -2.05 31.15 -16.28
C GLY A 240 -1.69 29.69 -16.38
N ASP A 241 -0.42 29.39 -16.19
CA ASP A 241 0.12 28.03 -16.22
C ASP A 241 0.06 27.38 -14.86
N TYR A 242 -0.30 26.09 -14.82
CA TYR A 242 -0.39 25.29 -13.61
C TYR A 242 0.34 23.95 -13.80
N ASP A 243 1.26 23.67 -12.92
CA ASP A 243 1.88 22.35 -12.83
C ASP A 243 0.96 21.37 -12.09
N ILE A 244 0.96 20.11 -12.53
CA ILE A 244 0.09 19.06 -11.98
C ILE A 244 0.91 18.12 -11.10
N TYR A 245 0.37 17.80 -9.92
CA TYR A 245 0.97 16.88 -8.96
C TYR A 245 -0.03 15.82 -8.49
N LEU A 246 0.49 14.68 -8.10
CA LEU A 246 -0.23 13.66 -7.34
C LEU A 246 0.25 13.71 -5.89
N ASN A 247 -0.68 13.82 -4.95
CA ASN A 247 -0.42 13.74 -3.52
C ASN A 247 -1.11 12.52 -2.92
N LEU A 248 -0.37 11.75 -2.11
CA LEU A 248 -0.89 10.61 -1.37
C LEU A 248 -0.59 10.80 0.13
N PRO A 249 -1.26 11.78 0.78
CA PRO A 249 -0.99 12.18 2.15
C PRO A 249 -1.46 11.13 3.15
N ASP A 250 -1.01 11.24 4.41
CA ASP A 250 -1.59 10.45 5.49
C ASP A 250 -3.06 10.83 5.70
N PRO A 251 -3.95 9.88 5.97
CA PRO A 251 -5.38 10.17 6.19
C PRO A 251 -5.65 10.88 7.53
N MET A 252 -4.70 10.85 8.48
CA MET A 252 -4.85 11.54 9.77
C MET A 252 -4.63 13.05 9.59
N GLU A 253 -5.57 13.84 10.07
CA GLU A 253 -5.54 15.30 9.96
C GLU A 253 -4.22 15.91 10.50
N THR A 254 -3.70 15.39 11.61
CA THR A 254 -2.45 15.87 12.23
C THR A 254 -1.18 15.52 11.46
N LEU A 255 -1.25 14.58 10.50
CA LEU A 255 -0.11 14.12 9.70
C LEU A 255 -0.25 14.46 8.21
N ARG A 256 -1.46 14.89 7.79
CA ARG A 256 -1.82 15.11 6.39
C ARG A 256 -0.89 16.09 5.67
N ASP A 257 -0.53 17.17 6.33
CA ASP A 257 0.33 18.22 5.77
C ASP A 257 1.82 18.02 6.05
N ASN A 258 2.20 16.90 6.69
CA ASN A 258 3.61 16.55 6.89
C ASN A 258 4.10 15.70 5.71
N PRO A 259 5.03 16.22 4.87
CA PRO A 259 5.52 15.52 3.67
C PRO A 259 6.17 14.17 3.97
N ASP A 260 6.76 13.97 5.15
CA ASP A 260 7.38 12.71 5.55
C ASP A 260 6.38 11.54 5.64
N TYR A 261 5.08 11.85 5.73
CA TYR A 261 3.99 10.86 5.78
C TYR A 261 3.26 10.71 4.44
N SER A 262 3.66 11.44 3.41
CA SER A 262 3.14 11.25 2.05
C SER A 262 3.87 10.11 1.31
N ILE A 263 3.16 9.42 0.44
CA ILE A 263 3.79 8.37 -0.38
C ILE A 263 4.54 9.01 -1.56
N GLN A 264 5.83 8.72 -1.62
CA GLN A 264 6.69 9.02 -2.75
C GLN A 264 6.52 7.97 -3.85
N LEU A 265 6.30 8.41 -5.10
CA LEU A 265 6.39 7.52 -6.27
C LEU A 265 7.84 7.12 -6.53
N ALA A 266 8.03 5.95 -7.10
CA ALA A 266 9.35 5.41 -7.39
C ALA A 266 10.01 6.00 -8.66
N ASN A 267 9.35 6.94 -9.33
CA ASN A 267 9.89 7.67 -10.47
C ASN A 267 11.01 8.62 -10.02
N GLU A 268 12.09 8.69 -10.78
CA GLU A 268 13.19 9.62 -10.49
C GLU A 268 12.78 11.06 -10.83
N GLY A 269 13.19 12.01 -9.99
CA GLY A 269 13.04 13.44 -10.25
C GLY A 269 11.62 13.99 -10.13
N VAL A 270 10.67 13.23 -9.61
CA VAL A 270 9.26 13.66 -9.46
C VAL A 270 8.91 14.10 -8.03
N TRP A 271 9.67 13.66 -7.03
CA TRP A 271 9.39 13.93 -5.63
C TRP A 271 9.81 15.34 -5.21
N GLU A 272 8.90 16.03 -4.54
CA GLU A 272 9.15 17.35 -3.93
C GLU A 272 9.08 17.21 -2.41
N ALA A 273 10.24 17.26 -1.76
CA ALA A 273 10.38 16.94 -0.33
C ALA A 273 9.68 17.96 0.58
N GLU A 274 9.58 19.22 0.16
CA GLU A 274 8.98 20.29 0.94
C GLU A 274 7.46 20.16 1.08
N THR A 275 6.80 19.55 0.10
CA THR A 275 5.33 19.44 0.05
C THR A 275 4.82 18.03 0.16
N GLY A 276 5.66 17.02 -0.10
CA GLY A 276 5.23 15.63 -0.23
C GLY A 276 4.49 15.34 -1.55
N TYR A 277 4.59 16.23 -2.53
CA TYR A 277 3.95 16.07 -3.82
C TYR A 277 4.82 15.31 -4.81
N ASN A 278 4.18 14.57 -5.69
CA ASN A 278 4.83 13.91 -6.82
C ASN A 278 4.47 14.66 -8.10
N SER A 279 5.43 15.32 -8.72
CA SER A 279 5.23 15.99 -10.00
C SER A 279 4.83 14.98 -11.08
N LEU A 280 3.75 15.26 -11.79
CA LEU A 280 3.34 14.43 -12.93
C LEU A 280 4.06 14.83 -14.22
N LEU A 281 4.97 15.82 -14.17
CA LEU A 281 5.69 16.39 -15.31
C LEU A 281 4.71 16.91 -16.40
N MET A 282 3.55 17.35 -15.95
CA MET A 282 2.45 17.86 -16.78
C MET A 282 2.16 19.29 -16.39
N ARG A 283 1.80 20.10 -17.38
CA ARG A 283 1.39 21.50 -17.20
C ARG A 283 0.16 21.79 -18.02
N ILE A 284 -0.84 22.44 -17.43
CA ILE A 284 -2.01 22.96 -18.13
C ILE A 284 -1.93 24.47 -18.21
N ASN A 285 -2.52 25.04 -19.24
CA ASN A 285 -2.76 26.46 -19.37
C ASN A 285 -4.25 26.76 -19.13
N VAL A 286 -4.52 27.55 -18.08
CA VAL A 286 -5.86 28.06 -17.80
C VAL A 286 -6.01 29.35 -18.59
N THR A 287 -6.97 29.38 -19.55
CA THR A 287 -7.13 30.47 -20.52
C THR A 287 -8.61 30.78 -20.74
N SER A 288 -8.91 31.98 -21.16
CA SER A 288 -10.28 32.41 -21.55
C SER A 288 -10.65 32.03 -22.98
N ASP A 289 -9.69 31.65 -23.81
CA ASP A 289 -9.84 31.55 -25.25
C ASP A 289 -10.18 30.15 -25.75
N GLU A 290 -10.14 29.16 -24.87
CA GLU A 290 -10.42 27.76 -25.22
C GLU A 290 -11.92 27.46 -25.08
N LYS A 291 -12.48 26.77 -26.09
CA LYS A 291 -13.84 26.25 -26.07
C LYS A 291 -13.85 24.80 -25.51
N THR A 292 -13.65 24.68 -24.22
CA THR A 292 -13.83 23.40 -23.53
C THR A 292 -15.25 23.24 -23.02
N ASP A 293 -15.67 22.02 -22.69
CA ASP A 293 -17.00 21.75 -22.17
C ASP A 293 -17.19 22.37 -20.79
N ILE A 294 -18.33 23.04 -20.56
CA ILE A 294 -18.70 23.53 -19.23
C ILE A 294 -18.86 22.31 -18.30
N TYR A 295 -18.26 22.40 -17.13
CA TYR A 295 -18.40 21.33 -16.14
C TYR A 295 -19.61 21.61 -15.22
N ASN A 296 -20.55 20.66 -15.21
CA ASN A 296 -21.77 20.74 -14.39
C ASN A 296 -21.78 19.66 -13.27
N GLY A 297 -20.67 18.96 -13.07
CA GLY A 297 -20.55 17.95 -12.02
C GLY A 297 -20.20 18.54 -10.65
N VAL A 298 -20.06 17.66 -9.66
CA VAL A 298 -19.79 18.04 -8.27
C VAL A 298 -18.30 18.01 -7.91
N LEU A 299 -17.47 17.40 -8.74
CA LEU A 299 -16.03 17.22 -8.49
C LEU A 299 -15.27 18.47 -8.99
N VAL A 300 -15.03 19.42 -8.13
CA VAL A 300 -14.38 20.69 -8.47
C VAL A 300 -13.16 20.90 -7.58
N PHE A 301 -12.08 21.41 -8.19
CA PHE A 301 -10.89 21.82 -7.43
C PHE A 301 -11.21 22.92 -6.42
N THR A 302 -10.62 22.84 -5.25
CA THR A 302 -10.75 23.86 -4.20
C THR A 302 -9.41 24.49 -3.90
N LYS A 303 -9.39 25.81 -3.70
CA LYS A 303 -8.19 26.54 -3.30
C LYS A 303 -7.76 26.10 -1.89
N LYS A 304 -6.45 25.77 -1.72
CA LYS A 304 -5.84 25.43 -0.44
C LYS A 304 -5.26 26.67 0.24
#